data_c99c6648c1e02ba287954627eca7b301
#
_entry.id   c99c6648c1e02ba287954627eca7b301
#
_cell.length_a   1.000
_cell.length_b   1.000
_cell.length_c   1.000
_cell.angle_alpha   90.00
_cell.angle_beta   90.00
_cell.angle_gamma   90.00
#
_symmetry.space_group_name_H-M   'P 1'
#
loop_
_entity.id
_entity.type
_entity.pdbx_description
1 polymer ?
#
loop_
_entity_poly.entity_id
_entity_poly.type
_entity_poly.pdbx_seq_one_letter_code
_entity_poly.pdbx_strand_id
1 'polypeptide(L)'
;MRGRGQLTLIRSALKSLESTRSDGWQLELANEVSLNADAVINCTGVGRDPLIHKLMVTGRLTPLGKSSSPAVSPGLQVISEDGSPCDTLFCIGPATALALGDVMGATSVATQAAGFARSLHTVEK
;
A
#
# COMPACT_ATOMS: atom_id res chain seq x y z
N MET A 1 6.13 -5.41 25.64
CA MET A 1 5.66 -5.12 27.00
C MET A 1 4.13 -5.25 27.06
N ARG A 2 3.62 -6.41 27.50
CA ARG A 2 2.20 -6.62 27.80
C ARG A 2 2.07 -6.65 29.32
N GLY A 3 1.90 -5.53 29.96
CA GLY A 3 1.82 -5.45 31.38
C GLY A 3 0.87 -4.37 31.85
N ARG A 4 -0.16 -4.75 32.60
CA ARG A 4 -0.98 -3.90 33.46
C ARG A 4 -1.90 -2.88 32.76
N GLY A 5 -2.64 -3.30 31.71
CA GLY A 5 -3.68 -2.42 31.14
C GLY A 5 -3.16 -1.24 30.33
N GLN A 6 -1.88 -1.21 29.98
CA GLN A 6 -1.26 -0.13 29.22
C GLN A 6 -1.44 -0.28 27.70
N LEU A 7 -1.94 -1.40 27.20
CA LEU A 7 -2.18 -1.64 25.78
C LEU A 7 -3.55 -2.31 25.59
N THR A 8 -4.39 -1.66 24.79
CA THR A 8 -5.66 -2.23 24.33
C THR A 8 -5.61 -2.42 22.82
N LEU A 9 -5.95 -3.62 22.34
CA LEU A 9 -6.09 -3.91 20.91
C LEU A 9 -7.57 -3.94 20.56
N ILE A 10 -7.97 -3.08 19.60
CA ILE A 10 -9.34 -2.99 19.11
C ILE A 10 -9.33 -3.36 17.62
N ARG A 11 -10.09 -4.40 17.25
CA ARG A 11 -10.30 -4.81 15.87
C ARG A 11 -11.48 -4.06 15.29
N SER A 12 -11.23 -2.89 14.70
CA SER A 12 -12.24 -2.09 14.02
C SER A 12 -11.59 -1.19 12.97
N ALA A 13 -12.36 -0.74 11.99
CA ALA A 13 -11.93 0.32 11.10
C ALA A 13 -12.17 1.68 11.77
N LEU A 14 -11.31 2.65 11.47
CA LEU A 14 -11.52 4.05 11.82
C LEU A 14 -12.56 4.64 10.87
N LYS A 15 -13.63 5.24 11.42
CA LYS A 15 -14.72 5.87 10.67
C LYS A 15 -14.49 7.37 10.53
N SER A 16 -14.15 8.05 11.62
CA SER A 16 -13.79 9.47 11.63
C SER A 16 -12.71 9.78 12.66
N LEU A 17 -11.99 10.87 12.43
CA LEU A 17 -10.97 11.41 13.33
C LEU A 17 -11.13 12.93 13.34
N GLU A 18 -11.42 13.49 14.49
CA GLU A 18 -11.66 14.92 14.67
C GLU A 18 -10.80 15.47 15.81
N SER A 19 -10.29 16.69 15.62
CA SER A 19 -9.60 17.39 16.69
C SER A 19 -10.62 17.96 17.68
N THR A 20 -10.33 17.84 18.97
CA THR A 20 -11.16 18.43 20.01
C THR A 20 -10.68 19.84 20.36
N ARG A 21 -11.55 20.65 20.97
CA ARG A 21 -11.21 22.02 21.40
C ARG A 21 -10.14 22.09 22.51
N SER A 22 -9.82 20.95 23.12
CA SER A 22 -8.85 20.81 24.21
C SER A 22 -7.54 20.14 23.77
N ASP A 23 -7.11 20.35 22.53
CA ASP A 23 -5.85 19.81 21.94
C ASP A 23 -5.75 18.28 21.93
N GLY A 24 -6.87 17.59 22.00
CA GLY A 24 -6.96 16.13 21.88
C GLY A 24 -7.60 15.68 20.57
N TRP A 25 -7.84 14.40 20.47
CA TRP A 25 -8.46 13.75 19.32
C TRP A 25 -9.66 12.91 19.73
N GLN A 26 -10.73 12.99 18.97
CA GLN A 26 -11.87 12.09 19.06
C GLN A 26 -11.87 11.14 17.85
N LEU A 27 -11.88 9.84 18.12
CA LEU A 27 -11.91 8.79 17.12
C LEU A 27 -13.26 8.08 17.18
N GLU A 28 -13.90 7.91 16.04
CA GLU A 28 -15.06 7.05 15.87
C GLU A 28 -14.67 5.78 15.12
N LEU A 29 -15.00 4.64 15.69
CA LEU A 29 -14.75 3.33 15.08
C LEU A 29 -16.01 2.78 14.41
N ALA A 30 -15.83 1.90 13.42
CA ALA A 30 -16.94 1.30 12.67
C ALA A 30 -17.88 0.43 13.52
N ASN A 31 -17.43 -0.01 14.69
CA ASN A 31 -18.25 -0.73 15.69
C ASN A 31 -18.93 0.20 16.70
N GLU A 32 -19.11 1.49 16.37
CA GLU A 32 -19.77 2.51 17.18
C GLU A 32 -19.06 2.85 18.51
N VAL A 33 -17.82 2.43 18.66
CA VAL A 33 -16.99 2.81 19.80
C VAL A 33 -16.34 4.17 19.52
N SER A 34 -16.50 5.12 20.46
CA SER A 34 -15.78 6.39 20.45
C SER A 34 -14.63 6.36 21.44
N LEU A 35 -13.49 6.89 21.06
CA LEU A 35 -12.28 6.98 21.86
C LEU A 35 -11.80 8.42 21.89
N ASN A 36 -11.26 8.86 23.03
CA ASN A 36 -10.52 10.10 23.15
C ASN A 36 -9.04 9.77 23.32
N ALA A 37 -8.18 10.54 22.66
CA ALA A 37 -6.73 10.39 22.74
C ALA A 37 -6.03 11.74 22.76
N ASP A 38 -4.94 11.83 23.48
CA ASP A 38 -4.07 13.03 23.50
C ASP A 38 -3.23 13.12 22.23
N ALA A 39 -2.91 11.96 21.63
CA ALA A 39 -2.16 11.88 20.37
C ALA A 39 -2.60 10.68 19.55
N VAL A 40 -2.48 10.79 18.21
CA VAL A 40 -2.75 9.72 17.25
C VAL A 40 -1.52 9.49 16.40
N ILE A 41 -1.05 8.24 16.35
CA ILE A 41 0.06 7.82 15.49
C ILE A 41 -0.52 6.99 14.34
N ASN A 42 -0.43 7.51 13.11
CA ASN A 42 -0.90 6.81 11.94
C ASN A 42 0.17 5.83 11.41
N CYS A 43 -0.09 4.54 11.53
CA CYS A 43 0.75 3.45 11.03
C CYS A 43 0.04 2.62 9.96
N THR A 44 -0.92 3.18 9.23
CA THR A 44 -1.73 2.45 8.23
C THR A 44 -1.02 2.24 6.89
N GLY A 45 0.24 2.69 6.77
CA GLY A 45 1.03 2.60 5.54
C GLY A 45 0.76 3.74 4.56
N VAL A 46 1.18 3.54 3.32
CA VAL A 46 1.04 4.52 2.23
C VAL A 46 -0.42 4.57 1.76
N GLY A 47 -0.94 5.77 1.57
CA GLY A 47 -2.28 5.97 1.02
C GLY A 47 -2.42 5.47 -0.43
N ARG A 48 -3.65 5.44 -0.93
CA ARG A 48 -3.92 5.04 -2.32
C ARG A 48 -3.27 6.04 -3.28
N ASP A 49 -2.45 5.54 -4.21
CA ASP A 49 -1.92 6.33 -5.31
C ASP A 49 -3.04 6.62 -6.32
N PRO A 50 -3.33 7.90 -6.65
CA PRO A 50 -4.42 8.26 -7.56
C PRO A 50 -4.23 7.69 -8.99
N LEU A 51 -2.99 7.59 -9.47
CA LEU A 51 -2.68 7.03 -10.79
C LEU A 51 -2.96 5.53 -10.82
N ILE A 52 -2.44 4.80 -9.83
CA ILE A 52 -2.66 3.35 -9.70
C ILE A 52 -4.16 3.07 -9.60
N HIS A 53 -4.88 3.81 -8.76
CA HIS A 53 -6.34 3.68 -8.65
C HIS A 53 -7.05 3.93 -9.99
N LYS A 54 -6.67 4.96 -10.72
CA LYS A 54 -7.24 5.25 -12.05
C LYS A 54 -6.97 4.12 -13.04
N LEU A 55 -5.76 3.56 -13.05
CA LEU A 55 -5.41 2.43 -13.92
C LEU A 55 -6.21 1.17 -13.58
N MET A 56 -6.48 0.93 -12.29
CA MET A 56 -7.35 -0.17 -11.85
C MET A 56 -8.79 0.02 -12.32
N VAL A 57 -9.36 1.22 -12.13
CA VAL A 57 -10.74 1.52 -12.54
C VAL A 57 -10.93 1.41 -14.05
N THR A 58 -9.89 1.70 -14.84
CA THR A 58 -9.93 1.60 -16.31
C THR A 58 -9.55 0.20 -16.84
N GLY A 59 -9.39 -0.81 -15.99
CA GLY A 59 -9.05 -2.18 -16.36
C GLY A 59 -7.63 -2.37 -16.90
N ARG A 60 -6.79 -1.34 -16.83
CA ARG A 60 -5.40 -1.41 -17.30
C ARG A 60 -4.45 -2.07 -16.31
N LEU A 61 -4.91 -2.28 -15.10
CA LEU A 61 -4.13 -2.83 -14.00
C LEU A 61 -5.04 -3.62 -13.07
N THR A 62 -4.67 -4.86 -12.79
CA THR A 62 -5.41 -5.72 -11.86
C THR A 62 -4.91 -5.52 -10.43
N PRO A 63 -5.82 -5.39 -9.45
CA PRO A 63 -5.42 -5.35 -8.04
C PRO A 63 -4.92 -6.73 -7.57
N LEU A 64 -3.95 -6.75 -6.67
CA LEU A 64 -3.50 -7.97 -6.00
C LEU A 64 -4.55 -8.39 -4.94
N GLY A 65 -5.39 -9.34 -5.29
CA GLY A 65 -6.49 -9.79 -4.43
C GLY A 65 -7.47 -8.66 -4.10
N LYS A 66 -7.72 -8.42 -2.82
CA LYS A 66 -8.61 -7.34 -2.33
C LYS A 66 -7.85 -6.07 -1.93
N SER A 67 -6.58 -5.95 -2.29
CA SER A 67 -5.73 -4.81 -1.91
C SER A 67 -5.88 -3.65 -2.91
N SER A 68 -5.32 -2.49 -2.54
CA SER A 68 -5.15 -1.35 -3.46
C SER A 68 -3.78 -1.36 -4.16
N SER A 69 -3.00 -2.44 -4.00
CA SER A 69 -1.71 -2.61 -4.66
C SER A 69 -1.88 -3.32 -5.99
N PRO A 70 -1.05 -3.01 -7.00
CA PRO A 70 -1.08 -3.67 -8.28
C PRO A 70 -0.61 -5.13 -8.18
N ALA A 71 -1.22 -6.00 -8.98
CA ALA A 71 -0.64 -7.29 -9.28
C ALA A 71 0.50 -7.09 -10.28
N VAL A 72 1.67 -7.63 -9.99
CA VAL A 72 2.86 -7.55 -10.84
C VAL A 72 3.53 -8.91 -10.98
N SER A 73 4.12 -9.16 -12.14
CA SER A 73 4.96 -10.33 -12.38
C SER A 73 6.33 -10.18 -11.69
N PRO A 74 7.14 -11.25 -11.55
CA PRO A 74 8.53 -11.14 -11.12
C PRO A 74 9.38 -10.21 -11.99
N GLY A 75 9.01 -10.01 -13.26
CA GLY A 75 9.62 -9.06 -14.19
C GLY A 75 9.13 -7.63 -14.06
N LEU A 76 8.35 -7.31 -13.01
CA LEU A 76 7.78 -5.99 -12.74
C LEU A 76 6.71 -5.52 -13.72
N GLN A 77 6.30 -6.37 -14.65
CA GLN A 77 5.18 -6.11 -15.55
C GLN A 77 3.87 -6.09 -14.76
N VAL A 78 3.04 -5.12 -15.02
CA VAL A 78 1.69 -5.06 -14.46
C VAL A 78 0.84 -6.17 -15.06
N ILE A 79 0.02 -6.82 -14.26
CA ILE A 79 -0.93 -7.82 -14.72
C ILE A 79 -2.21 -7.11 -15.19
N SER A 80 -2.58 -7.37 -16.43
CA SER A 80 -3.80 -6.87 -17.07
C SER A 80 -5.05 -7.60 -16.57
N GLU A 81 -6.24 -7.14 -16.92
CA GLU A 81 -7.51 -7.72 -16.50
C GLU A 81 -7.71 -9.16 -16.98
N ASP A 82 -7.12 -9.53 -18.10
CA ASP A 82 -7.11 -10.89 -18.64
C ASP A 82 -6.12 -11.84 -17.93
N GLY A 83 -5.38 -11.35 -16.94
CA GLY A 83 -4.39 -12.09 -16.17
C GLY A 83 -3.01 -12.20 -16.83
N SER A 84 -2.79 -11.58 -18.00
CA SER A 84 -1.50 -11.59 -18.70
C SER A 84 -0.59 -10.44 -18.21
N PRO A 85 0.74 -10.63 -18.20
CA PRO A 85 1.70 -9.55 -17.99
C PRO A 85 1.64 -8.54 -19.15
N CYS A 86 1.59 -7.25 -18.84
CA CYS A 86 1.61 -6.18 -19.83
C CYS A 86 3.05 -5.92 -20.31
N ASP A 87 3.29 -5.94 -21.61
CA ASP A 87 4.63 -5.75 -22.17
C ASP A 87 5.12 -4.28 -22.15
N THR A 88 4.22 -3.34 -21.92
CA THR A 88 4.52 -1.91 -22.02
C THR A 88 4.30 -1.14 -20.71
N LEU A 89 3.77 -1.79 -19.66
CA LEU A 89 3.50 -1.14 -18.38
C LEU A 89 4.17 -1.91 -17.24
N PHE A 90 5.03 -1.21 -16.53
CA PHE A 90 5.81 -1.75 -15.41
C PHE A 90 5.54 -0.95 -14.14
N CYS A 91 5.64 -1.60 -12.99
CA CYS A 91 5.51 -0.96 -11.70
C CYS A 91 6.72 -1.28 -10.83
N ILE A 92 7.36 -0.25 -10.28
CA ILE A 92 8.58 -0.34 -9.47
C ILE A 92 8.36 0.42 -8.15
N GLY A 93 8.99 -0.04 -7.10
CA GLY A 93 9.04 0.64 -5.81
C GLY A 93 7.90 0.25 -4.85
N PRO A 94 7.55 1.11 -3.89
CA PRO A 94 6.66 0.78 -2.77
C PRO A 94 5.30 0.22 -3.15
N ALA A 95 4.77 0.58 -4.31
CA ALA A 95 3.50 0.06 -4.80
C ALA A 95 3.51 -1.46 -5.04
N THR A 96 4.70 -2.05 -5.26
CA THR A 96 4.87 -3.50 -5.50
C THR A 96 5.12 -4.31 -4.22
N ALA A 97 5.17 -3.67 -3.05
CA ALA A 97 5.56 -4.30 -1.79
C ALA A 97 4.71 -5.53 -1.41
N LEU A 98 3.41 -5.51 -1.66
CA LEU A 98 2.54 -6.66 -1.37
C LEU A 98 2.75 -7.83 -2.33
N ALA A 99 3.21 -7.57 -3.55
CA ALA A 99 3.45 -8.61 -4.56
C ALA A 99 4.86 -9.21 -4.45
N LEU A 100 5.87 -8.39 -4.16
CA LEU A 100 7.28 -8.75 -4.28
C LEU A 100 8.06 -8.68 -2.95
N GLY A 101 7.40 -8.36 -1.84
CA GLY A 101 8.03 -8.24 -0.53
C GLY A 101 8.51 -6.81 -0.22
N ASP A 102 9.45 -6.69 0.71
CA ASP A 102 9.90 -5.38 1.21
C ASP A 102 10.70 -4.60 0.16
N VAL A 103 10.02 -3.64 -0.48
CA VAL A 103 10.58 -2.67 -1.43
C VAL A 103 10.34 -1.22 -0.98
N MET A 104 10.23 -1.00 0.33
CA MET A 104 9.95 0.31 0.92
C MET A 104 11.19 1.17 1.10
N GLY A 105 12.36 0.57 1.28
CA GLY A 105 13.63 1.26 1.48
C GLY A 105 14.28 1.70 0.16
N ALA A 106 15.04 2.81 0.20
CA ALA A 106 15.74 3.32 -0.98
C ALA A 106 16.68 2.28 -1.63
N THR A 107 17.35 1.47 -0.82
CA THR A 107 18.23 0.38 -1.29
C THR A 107 17.46 -0.70 -2.04
N SER A 108 16.30 -1.11 -1.51
CA SER A 108 15.44 -2.11 -2.16
C SER A 108 14.89 -1.60 -3.49
N VAL A 109 14.43 -0.34 -3.52
CA VAL A 109 13.96 0.31 -4.75
C VAL A 109 15.08 0.44 -5.79
N ALA A 110 16.29 0.83 -5.38
CA ALA A 110 17.45 0.93 -6.27
C ALA A 110 17.86 -0.43 -6.85
N THR A 111 17.84 -1.49 -6.04
CA THR A 111 18.12 -2.86 -6.47
C THR A 111 17.08 -3.34 -7.49
N GLN A 112 15.80 -3.07 -7.23
CA GLN A 112 14.70 -3.41 -8.14
C GLN A 112 14.85 -2.67 -9.49
N ALA A 113 15.12 -1.35 -9.45
CA ALA A 113 15.33 -0.53 -10.64
C ALA A 113 16.54 -0.99 -11.46
N ALA A 114 17.66 -1.31 -10.80
CA ALA A 114 18.85 -1.82 -11.47
C ALA A 114 18.63 -3.21 -12.09
N GLY A 115 17.85 -4.08 -11.45
CA GLY A 115 17.43 -5.37 -12.01
C GLY A 115 16.58 -5.20 -13.26
N PHE A 116 15.63 -4.30 -13.21
CA PHE A 116 14.77 -3.96 -14.33
C PHE A 116 15.55 -3.39 -15.52
N ALA A 117 16.45 -2.43 -15.29
CA ALA A 117 17.27 -1.86 -16.35
C ALA A 117 18.12 -2.92 -17.08
N ARG A 118 18.67 -3.89 -16.34
CA ARG A 118 19.41 -5.01 -16.95
C ARG A 118 18.50 -5.91 -17.81
N SER A 119 17.26 -6.17 -17.39
CA SER A 119 16.34 -6.99 -18.16
C SER A 119 15.97 -6.37 -19.50
N LEU A 120 15.84 -5.04 -19.58
CA LEU A 120 15.57 -4.32 -20.83
C LEU A 120 16.70 -4.49 -21.85
N HIS A 121 17.96 -4.43 -21.43
CA HIS A 121 19.11 -4.60 -22.33
C HIS A 121 19.26 -6.02 -22.88
N THR A 122 18.63 -7.02 -22.28
CA THR A 122 18.72 -8.42 -22.73
C THR A 122 17.72 -8.73 -23.87
N VAL A 123 16.71 -7.87 -24.06
CA VAL A 123 15.67 -8.05 -25.08
C VAL A 123 16.07 -7.51 -26.46
N GLU A 124 17.12 -6.65 -26.54
CA GLU A 124 17.58 -6.03 -27.80
C GLU A 124 18.63 -6.87 -28.58
N LYS A 125 18.81 -8.14 -28.27
CA LYS A 125 19.65 -9.09 -29.01
C LYS A 125 18.78 -10.21 -29.61
#